data_df620a5ba7481eead4db64d1832ad96b
#
_entry.id   df620a5ba7481eead4db64d1832ad96b
#
_cell.length_a   1.000
_cell.length_b   1.000
_cell.length_c   1.000
_cell.angle_alpha   90.00
_cell.angle_beta   90.00
_cell.angle_gamma   90.00
#
_symmetry.space_group_name_H-M   'P 1'
#
loop_
_entity.id
_entity.type
_entity.pdbx_description
1 polymer ?
#
loop_
_entity_poly.entity_id
_entity_poly.type
_entity_poly.pdbx_seq_one_letter_code
_entity_poly.pdbx_strand_id
1 'polypeptide(L)'
;MTAILRVRACALALASLLTTISITWAADQITLKLGAGSPLMLERAFETVLIGDPNIVVVHTRSDRWVILEPLNLGATNLVFVEERSIAIANFRILVCSAGATRIKYQDAPDCEETDVRERPRE
;
A
#
# COMPACT_ATOMS: atom_id res chain seq x y z
N MET A 1 -23.37 33.17 -51.97
CA MET A 1 -24.09 32.58 -51.22
C MET A 1 -23.66 31.36 -50.72
N THR A 2 -22.79 30.78 -51.12
CA THR A 2 -22.44 29.54 -50.70
C THR A 2 -21.47 29.61 -49.61
N ALA A 3 -21.00 30.70 -49.24
CA ALA A 3 -19.96 30.75 -48.27
C ALA A 3 -20.42 30.43 -46.90
N ILE A 4 -21.64 30.42 -46.68
CA ILE A 4 -22.09 30.19 -45.40
C ILE A 4 -21.84 28.88 -44.87
N LEU A 5 -21.67 27.98 -45.66
CA LEU A 5 -21.58 26.71 -45.18
C LEU A 5 -20.37 26.35 -44.52
N ARG A 6 -19.37 27.01 -44.66
CA ARG A 6 -18.22 26.55 -44.09
C ARG A 6 -18.10 26.84 -42.70
N VAL A 7 -18.85 27.49 -42.13
CA VAL A 7 -18.64 27.88 -40.83
C VAL A 7 -18.94 26.86 -39.83
N ARG A 8 -19.68 25.95 -40.15
CA ARG A 8 -20.03 25.08 -39.16
C ARG A 8 -19.10 24.08 -38.87
N ALA A 9 -18.12 23.89 -39.45
CA ALA A 9 -17.30 22.74 -39.23
C ALA A 9 -16.42 22.84 -38.06
N CYS A 10 -16.23 23.94 -37.52
CA CYS A 10 -15.27 24.01 -36.46
C CYS A 10 -15.79 23.77 -35.11
N ALA A 11 -16.99 23.63 -34.95
CA ALA A 11 -17.51 23.60 -33.65
C ALA A 11 -17.44 22.31 -32.95
N LEU A 12 -17.09 21.32 -33.61
CA LEU A 12 -17.15 20.07 -32.97
C LEU A 12 -15.94 19.58 -32.32
N ALA A 13 -14.91 20.26 -32.37
CA ALA A 13 -13.71 19.68 -31.91
C ALA A 13 -13.41 19.84 -30.49
N LEU A 14 -14.15 20.58 -29.78
CA LEU A 14 -13.79 20.79 -28.47
C LEU A 14 -14.35 19.97 -27.42
N ALA A 15 -15.04 19.04 -27.69
CA ALA A 15 -15.73 18.38 -26.66
C ALA A 15 -15.10 17.30 -25.95
N SER A 16 -13.95 16.99 -26.17
CA SER A 16 -13.64 15.76 -25.64
C SER A 16 -12.55 15.54 -24.77
N LEU A 17 -12.14 16.45 -24.06
CA LEU A 17 -11.06 16.11 -23.26
C LEU A 17 -11.29 16.22 -21.83
N LEU A 18 -12.26 15.60 -21.30
CA LEU A 18 -12.39 15.52 -19.90
C LEU A 18 -11.75 14.25 -19.47
N THR A 19 -10.47 14.22 -19.41
CA THR A 19 -9.80 13.06 -18.90
C THR A 19 -9.93 13.16 -17.40
N THR A 20 -10.72 12.34 -16.84
CA THR A 20 -10.83 12.32 -15.41
C THR A 20 -9.60 11.62 -14.88
N ILE A 21 -8.77 12.34 -14.23
CA ILE A 21 -7.60 11.75 -13.63
C ILE A 21 -8.07 11.20 -12.31
N SER A 22 -8.17 9.93 -12.21
CA SER A 22 -8.53 9.35 -10.95
C SER A 22 -7.26 9.14 -10.16
N ILE A 23 -7.11 9.83 -9.09
CA ILE A 23 -5.97 9.66 -8.23
C ILE A 23 -6.31 8.55 -7.28
N THR A 24 -5.66 7.44 -7.41
CA THR A 24 -5.87 6.34 -6.49
C THR A 24 -4.77 6.40 -5.48
N TRP A 25 -5.11 6.48 -4.24
CA TRP A 25 -4.13 6.45 -3.17
C TRP A 25 -3.95 5.02 -2.80
N ALA A 26 -2.86 4.46 -3.19
CA ALA A 26 -2.57 3.08 -2.86
C ALA A 26 -1.71 3.06 -1.63
N ALA A 27 -2.04 2.25 -0.67
CA ALA A 27 -1.23 2.08 0.51
C ALA A 27 0.01 1.31 0.15
N ASP A 28 1.12 1.64 0.75
CA ASP A 28 2.33 0.88 0.54
C ASP A 28 2.15 -0.47 1.19
N GLN A 29 2.75 -1.48 0.62
CA GLN A 29 2.60 -2.82 1.13
C GLN A 29 3.90 -3.33 1.69
N ILE A 30 3.87 -3.95 2.85
CA ILE A 30 5.02 -4.52 3.50
C ILE A 30 4.73 -5.98 3.74
N THR A 31 5.63 -6.84 3.33
CA THR A 31 5.48 -8.28 3.54
C THR A 31 6.43 -8.70 4.63
N LEU A 32 5.91 -9.37 5.65
CA LEU A 32 6.69 -9.84 6.77
C LEU A 32 6.68 -11.35 6.80
N LYS A 33 7.76 -11.93 7.30
CA LYS A 33 7.82 -13.37 7.45
C LYS A 33 7.64 -13.69 8.92
N LEU A 34 6.81 -14.65 9.21
CA LEU A 34 6.53 -15.02 10.57
C LEU A 34 7.82 -15.41 11.25
N GLY A 35 8.03 -14.94 12.44
CA GLY A 35 9.24 -15.25 13.17
C GLY A 35 10.36 -14.25 13.01
N ALA A 36 10.18 -13.26 12.19
CA ALA A 36 11.24 -12.29 11.96
C ALA A 36 10.70 -10.88 12.11
N GLY A 37 11.27 -10.09 12.97
CA GLY A 37 10.89 -8.70 13.08
C GLY A 37 11.49 -7.88 11.97
N SER A 38 10.90 -6.77 11.67
CA SER A 38 11.33 -5.93 10.58
C SER A 38 11.29 -4.47 10.99
N PRO A 39 12.38 -3.73 10.80
CA PRO A 39 12.36 -2.33 11.17
C PRO A 39 11.68 -1.50 10.10
N LEU A 40 11.07 -0.43 10.50
CA LEU A 40 10.39 0.45 9.58
C LEU A 40 10.71 1.88 10.01
N MET A 41 11.23 2.66 9.08
CA MET A 41 11.53 4.05 9.33
C MET A 41 10.52 4.90 8.61
N LEU A 42 10.00 5.90 9.30
CA LEU A 42 9.03 6.79 8.71
C LEU A 42 9.70 8.10 8.35
N GLU A 43 9.17 8.76 7.37
CA GLU A 43 9.75 10.02 6.98
C GLU A 43 9.36 11.14 7.89
N ARG A 44 8.31 11.00 8.63
CA ARG A 44 7.86 12.04 9.53
C ARG A 44 7.58 11.44 10.89
N ALA A 45 7.63 12.25 11.90
CA ALA A 45 7.37 11.77 13.25
C ALA A 45 5.89 11.46 13.43
N PHE A 46 5.60 10.39 14.12
CA PHE A 46 4.22 10.00 14.38
C PHE A 46 3.98 10.00 15.87
N GLU A 47 2.72 10.04 16.26
CA GLU A 47 2.40 9.96 17.65
C GLU A 47 1.61 8.72 17.95
N THR A 48 0.80 8.26 17.07
CA THR A 48 -0.07 7.12 17.32
C THR A 48 -0.04 6.17 16.14
N VAL A 49 -0.18 4.90 16.42
CA VAL A 49 -0.26 3.87 15.39
C VAL A 49 -1.59 3.18 15.55
N LEU A 50 -2.35 3.10 14.47
CA LEU A 50 -3.58 2.36 14.46
C LEU A 50 -3.35 1.03 13.77
N ILE A 51 -3.63 -0.06 14.43
CA ILE A 51 -3.38 -1.39 13.92
C ILE A 51 -4.72 -2.02 13.62
N GLY A 52 -4.89 -2.48 12.39
CA GLY A 52 -6.16 -3.06 12.02
C GLY A 52 -6.46 -4.33 12.77
N ASP A 53 -5.52 -5.25 12.83
CA ASP A 53 -5.72 -6.50 13.56
C ASP A 53 -4.50 -6.75 14.43
N PRO A 54 -4.60 -6.51 15.71
CA PRO A 54 -3.45 -6.68 16.58
C PRO A 54 -3.03 -8.12 16.78
N ASN A 55 -3.80 -9.08 16.30
CA ASN A 55 -3.38 -10.45 16.38
C ASN A 55 -2.45 -10.83 15.24
N ILE A 56 -2.32 -10.00 14.24
CA ILE A 56 -1.47 -10.29 13.10
C ILE A 56 -0.09 -9.68 13.27
N VAL A 57 -0.02 -8.45 13.75
CA VAL A 57 1.26 -7.79 13.88
C VAL A 57 1.26 -6.88 15.09
N VAL A 58 2.43 -6.75 15.69
CA VAL A 58 2.62 -5.87 16.83
C VAL A 58 3.66 -4.84 16.43
N VAL A 59 3.51 -3.62 16.88
CA VAL A 59 4.43 -2.55 16.57
C VAL A 59 5.16 -2.16 17.82
N HIS A 60 6.49 -2.24 17.79
CA HIS A 60 7.31 -1.83 18.90
C HIS A 60 7.95 -0.49 18.56
N THR A 61 7.56 0.54 19.26
CA THR A 61 8.05 1.88 18.97
C THR A 61 9.42 2.07 19.54
N ARG A 62 10.35 2.51 18.72
CA ARG A 62 11.70 2.76 19.21
C ARG A 62 11.99 4.23 19.26
N SER A 63 11.41 5.01 18.40
CA SER A 63 11.57 6.45 18.45
C SER A 63 10.34 7.04 17.78
N ASP A 64 10.29 8.36 17.61
CA ASP A 64 9.14 8.98 17.00
C ASP A 64 9.06 8.71 15.51
N ARG A 65 10.07 8.07 14.92
CA ARG A 65 10.04 7.76 13.51
C ARG A 65 10.50 6.35 13.22
N TRP A 66 10.80 5.56 14.21
CA TRP A 66 11.34 4.24 13.98
C TRP A 66 10.58 3.23 14.80
N VAL A 67 10.10 2.19 14.16
CA VAL A 67 9.38 1.13 14.83
C VAL A 67 9.88 -0.20 14.33
N ILE A 68 9.62 -1.26 15.08
CA ILE A 68 9.91 -2.60 14.66
C ILE A 68 8.59 -3.34 14.59
N LEU A 69 8.33 -3.96 13.44
CA LEU A 69 7.11 -4.71 13.24
C LEU A 69 7.37 -6.16 13.54
N GLU A 70 6.56 -6.73 14.41
CA GLU A 70 6.72 -8.12 14.77
C GLU A 70 5.49 -8.89 14.34
N PRO A 71 5.60 -9.80 13.37
CA PRO A 71 4.45 -10.55 12.93
C PRO A 71 4.09 -11.63 13.94
N LEU A 72 2.83 -11.80 14.22
CA LEU A 72 2.36 -12.77 15.18
C LEU A 72 1.65 -13.94 14.52
N ASN A 73 0.86 -13.70 13.51
CA ASN A 73 0.12 -14.74 12.84
C ASN A 73 0.05 -14.45 11.36
N LEU A 74 -0.22 -15.47 10.60
CA LEU A 74 -0.37 -15.29 9.17
C LEU A 74 -1.62 -14.51 8.87
N GLY A 75 -1.59 -13.75 7.82
CA GLY A 75 -2.77 -12.99 7.40
C GLY A 75 -2.39 -11.62 6.90
N ALA A 76 -3.37 -10.76 6.81
CA ALA A 76 -3.19 -9.42 6.30
C ALA A 76 -3.87 -8.42 7.21
N THR A 77 -3.27 -7.26 7.36
CA THR A 77 -3.86 -6.21 8.15
C THR A 77 -3.31 -4.90 7.62
N ASN A 78 -3.59 -3.81 8.30
CA ASN A 78 -3.03 -2.54 7.89
C ASN A 78 -2.59 -1.74 9.09
N LEU A 79 -1.67 -0.83 8.87
CA LEU A 79 -1.16 0.06 9.89
C LEU A 79 -1.28 1.47 9.39
N VAL A 80 -1.75 2.36 10.25
CA VAL A 80 -1.84 3.76 9.92
C VAL A 80 -1.08 4.52 10.99
N PHE A 81 -0.13 5.35 10.57
CA PHE A 81 0.64 6.16 11.50
C PHE A 81 0.06 7.57 11.47
N VAL A 82 -0.19 8.13 12.63
CA VAL A 82 -0.90 9.38 12.76
C VAL A 82 -0.06 10.35 13.56
N GLU A 83 0.03 11.58 13.11
CA GLU A 83 0.82 12.57 13.83
C GLU A 83 -0.03 13.21 14.90
N GLU A 84 0.54 14.15 15.67
CA GLU A 84 -0.16 14.66 16.79
C GLU A 84 -1.42 15.40 16.45
N ARG A 85 -1.61 15.85 15.26
CA ARG A 85 -2.84 16.51 14.91
C ARG A 85 -3.85 15.55 14.32
N SER A 86 -3.66 14.28 14.51
CA SER A 86 -4.56 13.25 14.03
C SER A 86 -4.62 13.17 12.52
N ILE A 87 -3.55 13.54 11.87
CA ILE A 87 -3.48 13.43 10.43
C ILE A 87 -2.67 12.19 10.09
N ALA A 88 -3.20 11.36 9.21
CA ALA A 88 -2.50 10.14 8.83
C ALA A 88 -1.32 10.51 7.96
N ILE A 89 -0.14 10.09 8.35
CA ILE A 89 1.06 10.39 7.58
C ILE A 89 1.57 9.18 6.84
N ALA A 90 1.10 8.01 7.15
CA ALA A 90 1.52 6.80 6.43
C ALA A 90 0.48 5.73 6.62
N ASN A 91 0.25 4.96 5.58
CA ASN A 91 -0.71 3.89 5.60
C ASN A 91 -0.07 2.70 4.92
N PHE A 92 0.11 1.59 5.63
CA PHE A 92 0.76 0.42 5.09
C PHE A 92 -0.16 -0.77 5.16
N ARG A 93 -0.13 -1.58 4.11
CA ARG A 93 -0.83 -2.83 4.13
C ARG A 93 0.20 -3.87 4.51
N ILE A 94 -0.08 -4.68 5.52
CA ILE A 94 0.87 -5.64 6.05
C ILE A 94 0.40 -7.04 5.68
N LEU A 95 1.29 -7.82 5.09
CA LEU A 95 1.02 -9.20 4.79
C LEU A 95 2.02 -10.03 5.55
N VAL A 96 1.56 -11.02 6.28
CA VAL A 96 2.43 -11.89 7.05
C VAL A 96 2.40 -13.28 6.42
N CYS A 97 3.56 -13.75 6.01
CA CYS A 97 3.72 -15.04 5.37
C CYS A 97 4.46 -15.99 6.26
N SER A 98 4.31 -17.24 6.00
CA SER A 98 5.01 -18.24 6.75
C SER A 98 6.46 -18.26 6.33
N ALA A 99 7.36 -18.41 7.27
CA ALA A 99 8.75 -18.46 6.92
C ALA A 99 8.99 -19.71 6.11
N GLY A 100 9.62 -19.63 5.01
CA GLY A 100 9.86 -20.74 4.14
C GLY A 100 8.67 -21.21 3.37
N ALA A 101 7.65 -20.48 3.36
CA ALA A 101 6.49 -20.89 2.70
C ALA A 101 6.65 -20.94 1.29
N THR A 102 6.13 -21.85 0.66
CA THR A 102 6.29 -21.85 -0.65
C THR A 102 5.00 -21.66 -1.07
N ARG A 103 4.41 -22.14 -1.79
CA ARG A 103 3.25 -21.87 -2.34
C ARG A 103 2.14 -22.24 -1.68
N ILE A 104 1.80 -22.11 -0.75
CA ILE A 104 0.75 -22.61 -0.18
C ILE A 104 -0.34 -21.86 -0.33
N LYS A 105 -1.23 -22.08 -0.35
CA LYS A 105 -2.32 -21.57 -0.53
C LYS A 105 -2.85 -20.74 0.42
N TYR A 106 -2.45 -19.80 0.86
CA TYR A 106 -3.09 -18.99 1.63
C TYR A 106 -3.82 -18.06 0.81
N GLN A 107 -5.01 -18.22 0.49
CA GLN A 107 -5.72 -17.34 -0.31
C GLN A 107 -5.80 -16.02 0.28
N ASP A 108 -5.66 -15.86 1.56
CA ASP A 108 -5.74 -14.55 2.13
C ASP A 108 -4.47 -13.77 1.96
N ALA A 109 -3.44 -14.34 1.53
CA ALA A 109 -2.21 -13.62 1.35
C ALA A 109 -1.52 -14.05 0.10
N PRO A 110 -2.11 -13.84 -1.00
CA PRO A 110 -1.52 -14.31 -2.23
C PRO A 110 -0.24 -13.58 -2.58
N ASP A 111 -0.10 -12.38 -2.08
CA ASP A 111 1.10 -11.68 -2.45
C ASP A 111 2.34 -12.26 -1.84
N CYS A 112 2.21 -13.04 -0.81
CA CYS A 112 3.38 -13.66 -0.24
C CYS A 112 4.04 -14.57 -1.23
N GLU A 113 3.24 -15.27 -1.99
CA GLU A 113 3.79 -16.15 -2.92
C GLU A 113 4.44 -15.43 -4.03
N GLU A 114 3.88 -14.35 -4.42
CA GLU A 114 4.47 -13.62 -5.48
C GLU A 114 5.82 -13.04 -5.07
N THR A 115 5.92 -12.60 -3.85
CA THR A 115 7.17 -12.06 -3.42
C THR A 115 8.26 -13.11 -3.43
N ASP A 116 7.91 -14.30 -3.04
CA ASP A 116 8.86 -15.32 -3.08
C ASP A 116 9.35 -15.61 -4.45
N VAL A 117 8.50 -15.65 -5.40
CA VAL A 117 8.91 -15.93 -6.74
C VAL A 117 9.83 -14.87 -7.22
N ARG A 118 9.58 -13.66 -6.84
CA ARG A 118 10.40 -12.64 -7.30
C ARG A 118 11.76 -12.72 -6.71
N GLU A 119 11.90 -13.20 -5.57
CA GLU A 119 13.16 -13.27 -5.04
C GLU A 119 13.98 -14.31 -5.58
N ARG A 120 13.50 -15.38 -6.06
CA ARG A 120 14.30 -16.36 -6.51
C ARG A 120 14.61 -16.40 -7.85
N PRO A 121 14.10 -15.76 -8.73
CA PRO A 121 14.37 -15.91 -10.10
C PRO A 121 15.78 -15.72 -10.42
N ARG A 122 16.50 -15.19 -9.67
CA ARG A 122 17.69 -15.01 -10.02
C ARG A 122 18.49 -16.08 -9.83
N GLU A 123 18.21 -17.00 -9.45
CA GLU A 123 19.00 -18.05 -9.24
C GLU A 123 19.13 -18.76 -10.21
#